data_c9f63380a371979f3bdc029d45651f2e
#
_entry.id   c9f63380a371979f3bdc029d45651f2e
#
_cell.length_a   1.000
_cell.length_b   1.000
_cell.length_c   1.000
_cell.angle_alpha   90.00
_cell.angle_beta   90.00
_cell.angle_gamma   90.00
#
_symmetry.space_group_name_H-M   'P 1'
#
loop_
_entity.id
_entity.type
_entity.pdbx_description
1 polymer ?
#
loop_
_entity_poly.entity_id
_entity_poly.type
_entity_poly.pdbx_seq_one_letter_code
_entity_poly.pdbx_strand_id
1 'polypeptide(L)'
;MNRVISGLYTPGSTFKVITAVSAIENLPDIYSQTFKCTGEYSTGDGIVKCNGVHGTVNFEQALNHSCNSAFAKIAVELGSERLTATANELGFNIKLDVNGIASPAKSSFDVSKAAKVDLGWAGIGQYTTLVSPYHMMSIMGCIANGGTATEPYVVDYVQTQNGRKTETKSEAFTEISLPADVANKMKKLLRSNVVNYYKDSTFPGLEMCGKTGTAQIDDGEPHSWFVGFSQNESTPYAVAVVVENGGTGLAAAGVVANKVMQAVCK
;
A
#
# COMPACT_ATOMS: atom_id res chain seq x y z
N MET A 1 -2.11 -23.58 2.07
CA MET A 1 -1.25 -22.38 1.98
C MET A 1 -1.94 -21.24 2.71
N ASN A 2 -1.24 -20.53 3.59
CA ASN A 2 -1.78 -19.33 4.24
C ASN A 2 -1.69 -18.13 3.26
N ARG A 3 -2.84 -17.72 2.72
CA ARG A 3 -2.88 -16.63 1.72
C ARG A 3 -2.43 -15.26 2.26
N VAL A 4 -2.51 -15.04 3.57
CA VAL A 4 -2.13 -13.76 4.18
C VAL A 4 -0.62 -13.53 4.11
N ILE A 5 0.18 -14.56 4.41
CA ILE A 5 1.64 -14.48 4.46
C ILE A 5 2.33 -15.08 3.23
N SER A 6 1.67 -16.01 2.52
CA SER A 6 2.29 -16.75 1.41
C SER A 6 1.63 -16.47 0.05
N GLY A 7 0.46 -15.84 0.01
CA GLY A 7 -0.17 -15.39 -1.23
C GLY A 7 0.55 -14.17 -1.77
N LEU A 8 0.91 -14.20 -3.05
CA LEU A 8 1.48 -13.05 -3.77
C LEU A 8 0.49 -12.58 -4.82
N TYR A 9 0.13 -11.32 -4.76
CA TYR A 9 -0.88 -10.71 -5.61
C TYR A 9 -0.34 -9.44 -6.24
N THR A 10 -0.76 -9.14 -7.45
CA THR A 10 -0.60 -7.81 -8.04
C THR A 10 -1.32 -6.78 -7.17
N PRO A 11 -0.62 -5.74 -6.66
CA PRO A 11 -1.22 -4.78 -5.72
C PRO A 11 -2.20 -3.80 -6.38
N GLY A 12 -2.06 -3.57 -7.68
CA GLY A 12 -2.79 -2.51 -8.36
C GLY A 12 -2.59 -1.16 -7.67
N SER A 13 -3.61 -0.34 -7.64
CA SER A 13 -3.54 1.02 -7.12
C SER A 13 -3.15 1.16 -5.64
N THR A 14 -3.02 0.08 -4.87
CA THR A 14 -2.46 0.17 -3.51
C THR A 14 -0.96 0.45 -3.56
N PHE A 15 -0.25 0.05 -4.61
CA PHE A 15 1.18 0.38 -4.81
C PHE A 15 1.44 1.88 -4.98
N LYS A 16 0.42 2.68 -5.34
CA LYS A 16 0.56 4.15 -5.39
C LYS A 16 0.94 4.75 -4.03
N VAL A 17 0.73 4.04 -2.93
CA VAL A 17 1.27 4.42 -1.61
C VAL A 17 2.79 4.46 -1.64
N ILE A 18 3.42 3.43 -2.20
CA ILE A 18 4.89 3.32 -2.33
C ILE A 18 5.41 4.39 -3.30
N THR A 19 4.76 4.55 -4.45
CA THR A 19 5.12 5.59 -5.42
C THR A 19 4.96 7.00 -4.85
N ALA A 20 3.93 7.23 -4.01
CA ALA A 20 3.74 8.50 -3.32
C ALA A 20 4.82 8.77 -2.28
N VAL A 21 5.23 7.76 -1.51
CA VAL A 21 6.39 7.85 -0.60
C VAL A 21 7.62 8.26 -1.37
N SER A 22 7.97 7.54 -2.44
CA SER A 22 9.12 7.85 -3.28
C SER A 22 9.06 9.27 -3.86
N ALA A 23 7.86 9.73 -4.27
CA ALA A 23 7.68 11.08 -4.78
C ALA A 23 7.90 12.15 -3.69
N ILE A 24 7.44 11.92 -2.47
CA ILE A 24 7.62 12.84 -1.34
C ILE A 24 9.10 12.97 -0.95
N GLU A 25 9.86 11.89 -1.05
CA GLU A 25 11.28 11.85 -0.70
C GLU A 25 12.18 12.46 -1.79
N ASN A 26 11.83 12.24 -3.05
CA ASN A 26 12.75 12.47 -4.16
C ASN A 26 12.35 13.61 -5.12
N LEU A 27 11.13 14.13 -5.00
CA LEU A 27 10.61 15.22 -5.83
C LEU A 27 10.19 16.40 -4.93
N PRO A 28 11.10 17.34 -4.63
CA PRO A 28 10.87 18.39 -3.62
C PRO A 28 9.69 19.31 -3.93
N ASP A 29 9.30 19.42 -5.19
CA ASP A 29 8.20 20.26 -5.70
C ASP A 29 6.89 19.49 -5.93
N ILE A 30 6.81 18.19 -5.53
CA ILE A 30 5.66 17.32 -5.84
C ILE A 30 4.31 17.92 -5.41
N TYR A 31 4.27 18.67 -4.31
CA TYR A 31 3.05 19.30 -3.82
C TYR A 31 2.61 20.53 -4.63
N SER A 32 3.52 21.16 -5.37
CA SER A 32 3.22 22.28 -6.27
C SER A 32 2.94 21.85 -7.70
N GLN A 33 3.26 20.59 -8.04
CA GLN A 33 3.01 20.03 -9.36
C GLN A 33 1.52 19.82 -9.64
N THR A 34 1.16 19.92 -10.91
CA THR A 34 -0.14 19.53 -11.43
C THR A 34 0.00 18.54 -12.58
N PHE A 35 -0.97 17.67 -12.71
CA PHE A 35 -0.99 16.58 -13.67
C PHE A 35 -2.25 16.66 -14.53
N LYS A 36 -2.08 16.74 -15.85
CA LYS A 36 -3.21 16.70 -16.79
C LYS A 36 -3.54 15.24 -17.12
N CYS A 37 -4.74 14.81 -16.77
CA CYS A 37 -5.26 13.48 -17.08
C CYS A 37 -6.38 13.58 -18.12
N THR A 38 -6.11 13.08 -19.32
CA THR A 38 -7.07 12.99 -20.45
C THR A 38 -7.61 11.58 -20.65
N GLY A 39 -7.41 10.68 -19.66
CA GLY A 39 -7.77 9.27 -19.72
C GLY A 39 -6.58 8.35 -20.00
N GLU A 40 -5.41 8.92 -20.30
CA GLU A 40 -4.18 8.16 -20.56
C GLU A 40 -2.93 9.04 -20.36
N TYR A 41 -1.78 8.40 -20.30
CA TYR A 41 -0.45 9.05 -20.28
C TYR A 41 0.47 8.37 -21.27
N SER A 42 1.01 9.14 -22.23
CA SER A 42 2.04 8.66 -23.17
C SER A 42 3.42 8.80 -22.54
N THR A 43 4.14 7.70 -22.48
CA THR A 43 5.55 7.63 -22.01
C THR A 43 6.56 7.89 -23.12
N GLY A 44 6.08 7.97 -24.38
CA GLY A 44 6.89 8.08 -25.59
C GLY A 44 7.19 6.72 -26.24
N ASP A 45 7.25 5.64 -25.46
CA ASP A 45 7.42 4.25 -25.92
C ASP A 45 6.15 3.41 -25.74
N GLY A 46 5.10 3.97 -25.09
CA GLY A 46 3.82 3.32 -24.90
C GLY A 46 2.79 4.20 -24.20
N ILE A 47 1.67 3.62 -23.84
CA ILE A 47 0.55 4.32 -23.21
C ILE A 47 0.14 3.62 -21.92
N VAL A 48 0.01 4.38 -20.84
CA VAL A 48 -0.63 3.93 -19.59
C VAL A 48 -2.05 4.48 -19.55
N LYS A 49 -3.03 3.59 -19.62
CA LYS A 49 -4.46 3.96 -19.57
C LYS A 49 -4.89 4.30 -18.15
N CYS A 50 -5.76 5.31 -18.03
CA CYS A 50 -6.41 5.69 -16.80
C CYS A 50 -7.87 5.16 -16.78
N ASN A 51 -8.39 4.98 -15.59
CA ASN A 51 -9.79 4.53 -15.36
C ASN A 51 -10.84 5.65 -15.54
N GLY A 52 -10.40 6.84 -15.95
CA GLY A 52 -11.29 7.97 -16.24
C GLY A 52 -10.49 9.20 -16.68
N VAL A 53 -11.21 10.25 -17.07
CA VAL A 53 -10.66 11.57 -17.37
C VAL A 53 -10.80 12.45 -16.13
N HIS A 54 -9.67 12.77 -15.47
CA HIS A 54 -9.67 13.53 -14.21
C HIS A 54 -9.39 15.02 -14.38
N GLY A 55 -9.09 15.48 -15.62
CA GLY A 55 -8.72 16.87 -15.88
C GLY A 55 -7.34 17.22 -15.29
N THR A 56 -7.20 18.45 -14.80
CA THR A 56 -5.99 18.89 -14.10
C THR A 56 -6.14 18.64 -12.61
N VAL A 57 -5.25 17.81 -12.06
CA VAL A 57 -5.24 17.41 -10.65
C VAL A 57 -3.88 17.70 -10.02
N ASN A 58 -3.86 18.10 -8.75
CA ASN A 58 -2.63 18.15 -7.95
C ASN A 58 -2.29 16.76 -7.41
N PHE A 59 -1.19 16.64 -6.66
CA PHE A 59 -0.70 15.35 -6.14
C PHE A 59 -1.71 14.65 -5.22
N GLU A 60 -2.34 15.38 -4.29
CA GLU A 60 -3.36 14.86 -3.39
C GLU A 60 -4.60 14.38 -4.16
N GLN A 61 -5.11 15.21 -5.07
CA GLN A 61 -6.24 14.85 -5.92
C GLN A 61 -5.94 13.63 -6.82
N ALA A 62 -4.70 13.52 -7.32
CA ALA A 62 -4.25 12.38 -8.10
C ALA A 62 -4.31 11.08 -7.29
N LEU A 63 -3.92 11.11 -6.01
CA LEU A 63 -4.04 9.96 -5.10
C LEU A 63 -5.51 9.65 -4.78
N ASN A 64 -6.33 10.67 -4.51
CA ASN A 64 -7.75 10.54 -4.19
C ASN A 64 -8.54 9.91 -5.35
N HIS A 65 -8.33 10.38 -6.58
CA HIS A 65 -8.93 9.81 -7.79
C HIS A 65 -8.26 8.50 -8.24
N SER A 66 -7.18 8.09 -7.58
CA SER A 66 -6.38 6.95 -8.03
C SER A 66 -5.93 7.09 -9.49
N CYS A 67 -5.55 8.30 -9.91
CA CYS A 67 -5.25 8.65 -11.30
C CYS A 67 -4.01 7.92 -11.82
N ASN A 68 -4.20 6.98 -12.76
CA ASN A 68 -3.09 6.24 -13.36
C ASN A 68 -2.17 7.16 -14.17
N SER A 69 -2.74 8.11 -14.93
CA SER A 69 -1.94 9.04 -15.75
C SER A 69 -0.96 9.85 -14.91
N ALA A 70 -1.40 10.38 -13.76
CA ALA A 70 -0.55 11.15 -12.86
C ALA A 70 0.54 10.28 -12.23
N PHE A 71 0.16 9.11 -11.70
CA PHE A 71 1.11 8.22 -11.02
C PHE A 71 2.09 7.54 -11.98
N ALA A 72 1.70 7.24 -13.23
CA ALA A 72 2.62 6.78 -14.25
C ALA A 72 3.64 7.87 -14.62
N LYS A 73 3.20 9.13 -14.75
CA LYS A 73 4.11 10.26 -14.98
C LYS A 73 5.09 10.41 -13.80
N ILE A 74 4.61 10.36 -12.56
CA ILE A 74 5.44 10.41 -11.35
C ILE A 74 6.47 9.27 -11.35
N ALA A 75 6.05 8.04 -11.65
CA ALA A 75 6.96 6.89 -11.69
C ALA A 75 8.05 7.05 -12.75
N VAL A 76 7.72 7.54 -13.94
CA VAL A 76 8.68 7.81 -15.01
C VAL A 76 9.65 8.94 -14.61
N GLU A 77 9.17 9.98 -13.92
CA GLU A 77 9.99 11.10 -13.42
C GLU A 77 10.94 10.66 -12.30
N LEU A 78 10.50 9.78 -11.39
CA LEU A 78 11.33 9.15 -10.37
C LEU A 78 12.44 8.29 -10.97
N GLY A 79 12.13 7.56 -12.01
CA GLY A 79 13.01 6.58 -12.61
C GLY A 79 13.05 5.26 -11.82
N SER A 80 13.63 4.24 -12.46
CA SER A 80 13.70 2.89 -11.87
C SER A 80 14.52 2.83 -10.58
N GLU A 81 15.61 3.61 -10.52
CA GLU A 81 16.54 3.59 -9.38
C GLU A 81 15.87 4.07 -8.08
N ARG A 82 15.26 5.28 -8.09
CA ARG A 82 14.64 5.85 -6.88
C ARG A 82 13.41 5.05 -6.44
N LEU A 83 12.61 4.61 -7.42
CA LEU A 83 11.41 3.83 -7.09
C LEU A 83 11.78 2.45 -6.51
N THR A 84 12.86 1.81 -7.01
CA THR A 84 13.39 0.55 -6.45
C THR A 84 13.98 0.77 -5.06
N ALA A 85 14.72 1.86 -4.84
CA ALA A 85 15.27 2.19 -3.52
C ALA A 85 14.16 2.31 -2.47
N THR A 86 13.14 3.12 -2.72
CA THR A 86 11.98 3.25 -1.83
C THR A 86 11.23 1.93 -1.64
N ALA A 87 11.05 1.13 -2.69
CA ALA A 87 10.43 -0.19 -2.56
C ALA A 87 11.24 -1.12 -1.64
N ASN A 88 12.57 -1.11 -1.75
CA ASN A 88 13.46 -1.89 -0.88
C ASN A 88 13.43 -1.40 0.58
N GLU A 89 13.42 -0.10 0.82
CA GLU A 89 13.27 0.50 2.16
C GLU A 89 11.94 0.12 2.82
N LEU A 90 10.93 -0.17 2.01
CA LEU A 90 9.62 -0.66 2.44
C LEU A 90 9.53 -2.19 2.43
N GLY A 91 10.65 -2.92 2.37
CA GLY A 91 10.71 -4.37 2.52
C GLY A 91 10.44 -5.20 1.27
N PHE A 92 10.33 -4.59 0.08
CA PHE A 92 10.31 -5.38 -1.16
C PHE A 92 11.67 -6.04 -1.43
N ASN A 93 11.65 -7.13 -2.18
CA ASN A 93 12.83 -7.89 -2.61
C ASN A 93 13.64 -8.55 -1.48
N ILE A 94 13.20 -8.44 -0.24
CA ILE A 94 13.75 -9.15 0.91
C ILE A 94 12.69 -10.08 1.52
N LYS A 95 13.13 -10.95 2.42
CA LYS A 95 12.25 -11.83 3.16
C LYS A 95 11.91 -11.18 4.49
N LEU A 96 10.64 -10.98 4.73
CA LEU A 96 10.14 -10.42 5.97
C LEU A 96 9.73 -11.58 6.88
N ASP A 97 10.32 -11.69 8.06
CA ASP A 97 9.96 -12.74 8.99
C ASP A 97 8.72 -12.36 9.83
N VAL A 98 8.02 -13.37 10.32
CA VAL A 98 6.96 -13.24 11.33
C VAL A 98 7.41 -14.04 12.52
N ASN A 99 7.58 -13.42 13.66
CA ASN A 99 8.12 -14.07 14.85
C ASN A 99 7.34 -15.36 15.21
N GLY A 100 8.04 -16.47 15.21
CA GLY A 100 7.52 -17.79 15.60
C GLY A 100 6.70 -18.52 14.53
N ILE A 101 6.59 -18.02 13.29
CA ILE A 101 5.85 -18.65 12.21
C ILE A 101 6.69 -18.80 10.94
N ALA A 102 6.25 -19.74 10.07
CA ALA A 102 6.86 -19.98 8.77
C ALA A 102 7.07 -18.71 7.96
N SER A 103 8.20 -18.64 7.31
CA SER A 103 8.62 -17.51 6.46
C SER A 103 7.55 -17.08 5.47
N PRO A 104 7.18 -15.78 5.46
CA PRO A 104 6.32 -15.20 4.44
C PRO A 104 6.92 -15.31 3.04
N ALA A 105 6.06 -15.27 2.02
CA ALA A 105 6.52 -15.14 0.65
C ALA A 105 7.19 -13.78 0.45
N LYS A 106 8.27 -13.75 -0.29
CA LYS A 106 9.01 -12.54 -0.62
C LYS A 106 8.22 -11.72 -1.66
N SER A 107 7.80 -10.51 -1.29
CA SER A 107 7.23 -9.55 -2.24
C SER A 107 8.32 -9.06 -3.20
N SER A 108 7.94 -8.80 -4.45
CA SER A 108 8.90 -8.46 -5.51
C SER A 108 8.52 -7.17 -6.23
N PHE A 109 9.53 -6.34 -6.45
CA PHE A 109 9.49 -5.17 -7.32
C PHE A 109 10.79 -5.12 -8.11
N ASP A 110 10.72 -5.45 -9.41
CA ASP A 110 11.87 -5.43 -10.31
C ASP A 110 11.54 -4.65 -11.58
N VAL A 111 12.14 -3.48 -11.71
CA VAL A 111 12.04 -2.59 -12.87
C VAL A 111 13.39 -2.31 -13.50
N SER A 112 14.40 -3.13 -13.21
CA SER A 112 15.78 -2.95 -13.69
C SER A 112 15.93 -2.98 -15.22
N LYS A 113 14.99 -3.65 -15.89
CA LYS A 113 14.94 -3.75 -17.37
C LYS A 113 13.67 -3.14 -17.95
N ALA A 114 12.87 -2.42 -17.13
CA ALA A 114 11.61 -1.85 -17.54
C ALA A 114 11.83 -0.72 -18.57
N ALA A 115 11.08 -0.75 -19.66
CA ALA A 115 10.88 0.41 -20.53
C ALA A 115 10.10 1.49 -19.78
N LYS A 116 10.00 2.71 -20.30
CA LYS A 116 9.27 3.79 -19.60
C LYS A 116 7.80 3.44 -19.39
N VAL A 117 7.17 2.79 -20.37
CA VAL A 117 5.77 2.36 -20.23
C VAL A 117 5.62 1.31 -19.14
N ASP A 118 6.54 0.36 -19.03
CA ASP A 118 6.54 -0.68 -18.01
C ASP A 118 6.78 -0.08 -16.62
N LEU A 119 7.70 0.90 -16.51
CA LEU A 119 7.93 1.65 -15.28
C LEU A 119 6.67 2.43 -14.87
N GLY A 120 5.95 3.02 -15.81
CA GLY A 120 4.66 3.67 -15.55
C GLY A 120 3.62 2.68 -15.01
N TRP A 121 3.53 1.48 -15.58
CA TRP A 121 2.65 0.41 -15.11
C TRP A 121 3.09 -0.12 -13.74
N ALA A 122 4.37 -0.33 -13.51
CA ALA A 122 4.91 -0.76 -12.22
C ALA A 122 4.60 0.26 -11.10
N GLY A 123 4.74 1.56 -11.39
CA GLY A 123 4.45 2.64 -10.44
C GLY A 123 2.98 2.74 -10.02
N ILE A 124 2.08 2.09 -10.76
CA ILE A 124 0.66 1.96 -10.36
C ILE A 124 0.31 0.55 -9.87
N GLY A 125 1.34 -0.28 -9.61
CA GLY A 125 1.21 -1.62 -9.03
C GLY A 125 0.76 -2.70 -10.00
N GLN A 126 1.14 -2.56 -11.26
CA GLN A 126 0.97 -3.54 -12.32
C GLN A 126 2.37 -4.05 -12.78
N TYR A 127 2.49 -4.54 -14.01
CA TYR A 127 3.71 -5.16 -14.53
C TYR A 127 4.06 -6.42 -13.72
N THR A 128 5.29 -6.58 -13.24
CA THR A 128 5.76 -7.75 -12.50
C THR A 128 5.69 -7.61 -10.97
N THR A 129 5.05 -6.55 -10.48
CA THR A 129 4.97 -6.27 -9.04
C THR A 129 4.06 -7.25 -8.32
N LEU A 130 4.58 -7.92 -7.28
CA LEU A 130 3.82 -8.86 -6.45
C LEU A 130 4.02 -8.55 -4.97
N VAL A 131 2.95 -8.62 -4.20
CA VAL A 131 2.96 -8.33 -2.76
C VAL A 131 2.02 -9.25 -1.99
N SER A 132 2.37 -9.59 -0.75
CA SER A 132 1.47 -10.29 0.16
C SER A 132 0.59 -9.30 0.96
N PRO A 133 -0.61 -9.71 1.39
CA PRO A 133 -1.45 -8.91 2.30
C PRO A 133 -0.72 -8.53 3.59
N TYR A 134 0.03 -9.46 4.16
CA TYR A 134 0.88 -9.24 5.32
C TYR A 134 1.85 -8.07 5.11
N HIS A 135 2.56 -8.05 4.00
CA HIS A 135 3.54 -7.00 3.70
C HIS A 135 2.86 -5.63 3.54
N MET A 136 1.76 -5.55 2.80
CA MET A 136 1.00 -4.29 2.68
C MET A 136 0.45 -3.80 4.02
N MET A 137 0.00 -4.71 4.90
CA MET A 137 -0.42 -4.35 6.25
C MET A 137 0.75 -3.77 7.07
N SER A 138 1.95 -4.37 6.98
CA SER A 138 3.16 -3.90 7.67
C SER A 138 3.57 -2.50 7.20
N ILE A 139 3.50 -2.21 5.89
CA ILE A 139 3.74 -0.87 5.34
C ILE A 139 2.72 0.14 5.89
N MET A 140 1.43 -0.23 5.96
CA MET A 140 0.40 0.65 6.50
C MET A 140 0.59 0.88 8.00
N GLY A 141 1.01 -0.13 8.75
CA GLY A 141 1.40 -0.03 10.16
C GLY A 141 2.60 0.89 10.36
N CYS A 142 3.62 0.81 9.51
CA CYS A 142 4.77 1.71 9.51
C CYS A 142 4.34 3.18 9.33
N ILE A 143 3.50 3.47 8.34
CA ILE A 143 2.98 4.83 8.10
C ILE A 143 2.15 5.31 9.31
N ALA A 144 1.29 4.46 9.87
CA ALA A 144 0.47 4.79 11.03
C ALA A 144 1.32 5.13 12.26
N ASN A 145 2.42 4.43 12.45
CA ASN A 145 3.34 4.56 13.59
C ASN A 145 4.51 5.53 13.34
N GLY A 146 4.31 6.53 12.48
CA GLY A 146 5.26 7.61 12.27
C GLY A 146 6.57 7.19 11.60
N GLY A 147 6.56 6.13 10.80
CA GLY A 147 7.69 5.66 10.00
C GLY A 147 8.44 4.45 10.58
N THR A 148 8.01 3.91 11.72
CA THR A 148 8.60 2.72 12.34
C THR A 148 7.63 1.55 12.26
N ALA A 149 8.01 0.47 11.59
CA ALA A 149 7.27 -0.77 11.62
C ALA A 149 7.58 -1.58 12.89
N THR A 150 6.63 -2.42 13.29
CA THR A 150 6.77 -3.35 14.39
C THR A 150 6.71 -4.77 13.85
N GLU A 151 7.63 -5.64 14.26
CA GLU A 151 7.62 -7.04 13.87
C GLU A 151 6.33 -7.70 14.39
N PRO A 152 5.47 -8.23 13.51
CA PRO A 152 4.27 -8.92 13.94
C PRO A 152 4.61 -10.27 14.56
N TYR A 153 3.86 -10.66 15.59
CA TYR A 153 3.94 -11.97 16.22
C TYR A 153 2.55 -12.53 16.48
N VAL A 154 2.44 -13.84 16.57
CA VAL A 154 1.19 -14.54 16.88
C VAL A 154 1.33 -15.48 18.08
N VAL A 155 2.56 -15.68 18.57
CA VAL A 155 2.85 -16.45 19.79
C VAL A 155 3.10 -15.46 20.91
N ASP A 156 2.16 -15.37 21.85
CA ASP A 156 2.24 -14.43 22.98
C ASP A 156 3.33 -14.86 23.97
N TYR A 157 3.37 -16.15 24.29
CA TYR A 157 4.43 -16.70 25.15
C TYR A 157 4.65 -18.21 24.89
N VAL A 158 5.83 -18.69 25.26
CA VAL A 158 6.13 -20.11 25.34
C VAL A 158 6.27 -20.51 26.81
N GLN A 159 5.61 -21.59 27.22
CA GLN A 159 5.69 -22.11 28.58
C GLN A 159 6.33 -23.50 28.61
N THR A 160 7.33 -23.65 29.45
CA THR A 160 7.99 -24.96 29.72
C THR A 160 7.10 -25.84 30.61
N GLN A 161 7.35 -27.16 30.63
CA GLN A 161 6.59 -28.11 31.47
C GLN A 161 6.63 -27.79 32.98
N ASN A 162 7.69 -27.14 33.45
CA ASN A 162 7.82 -26.68 34.84
C ASN A 162 7.22 -25.29 35.11
N GLY A 163 6.44 -24.76 34.17
CA GLY A 163 5.66 -23.54 34.35
C GLY A 163 6.40 -22.22 34.04
N ARG A 164 7.68 -22.26 33.66
CA ARG A 164 8.42 -21.03 33.30
C ARG A 164 7.89 -20.50 31.99
N LYS A 165 7.44 -19.24 31.98
CA LYS A 165 6.99 -18.49 30.79
C LYS A 165 8.11 -17.64 30.22
N THR A 166 8.19 -17.60 28.90
CA THR A 166 9.00 -16.65 28.13
C THR A 166 8.05 -15.93 27.19
N GLU A 167 7.80 -14.64 27.46
CA GLU A 167 6.91 -13.78 26.64
C GLU A 167 7.62 -13.36 25.36
N THR A 168 6.86 -13.27 24.27
CA THR A 168 7.29 -12.66 23.02
C THR A 168 7.29 -11.15 23.22
N LYS A 169 8.40 -10.50 22.86
CA LYS A 169 8.48 -9.04 22.87
C LYS A 169 8.27 -8.51 21.45
N SER A 170 7.53 -7.42 21.36
CA SER A 170 7.45 -6.64 20.13
C SER A 170 8.77 -5.92 19.92
N GLU A 171 9.38 -6.13 18.76
CA GLU A 171 10.63 -5.49 18.35
C GLU A 171 10.38 -4.56 17.16
N ALA A 172 11.26 -3.59 16.94
CA ALA A 172 11.20 -2.76 15.74
C ALA A 172 11.54 -3.62 14.51
N PHE A 173 10.73 -3.48 13.47
CA PHE A 173 10.92 -4.18 12.20
C PHE A 173 11.75 -3.29 11.28
N THR A 174 13.07 -3.45 11.35
CA THR A 174 14.04 -2.56 10.69
C THR A 174 14.01 -2.62 9.17
N GLU A 175 13.46 -3.70 8.62
CA GLU A 175 13.32 -3.94 7.19
C GLU A 175 12.23 -3.07 6.52
N ILE A 176 11.39 -2.40 7.32
CA ILE A 176 10.37 -1.48 6.84
C ILE A 176 10.46 -0.21 7.66
N SER A 177 10.94 0.87 7.06
CA SER A 177 11.06 2.16 7.75
C SER A 177 10.87 3.33 6.80
N LEU A 178 10.44 4.46 7.35
CA LEU A 178 10.29 5.73 6.64
C LEU A 178 10.75 6.89 7.55
N PRO A 179 11.25 8.00 6.99
CA PRO A 179 11.38 9.23 7.73
C PRO A 179 10.03 9.68 8.32
N ALA A 180 10.02 10.13 9.57
CA ALA A 180 8.80 10.49 10.29
C ALA A 180 7.98 11.59 9.59
N ASP A 181 8.64 12.54 8.95
CA ASP A 181 7.94 13.59 8.18
C ASP A 181 7.27 13.03 6.92
N VAL A 182 7.87 12.05 6.25
CA VAL A 182 7.29 11.34 5.10
C VAL A 182 6.07 10.53 5.53
N ALA A 183 6.19 9.76 6.62
CA ALA A 183 5.07 9.01 7.19
C ALA A 183 3.90 9.92 7.57
N ASN A 184 4.17 11.08 8.20
CA ASN A 184 3.15 12.05 8.56
C ASN A 184 2.48 12.70 7.33
N LYS A 185 3.23 12.98 6.27
CA LYS A 185 2.66 13.45 4.99
C LYS A 185 1.77 12.40 4.34
N MET A 186 2.21 11.14 4.32
CA MET A 186 1.42 10.01 3.82
C MET A 186 0.14 9.79 4.63
N LYS A 187 0.21 9.87 5.96
CA LYS A 187 -0.97 9.79 6.84
C LYS A 187 -2.04 10.82 6.45
N LYS A 188 -1.65 12.07 6.22
CA LYS A 188 -2.55 13.15 5.77
C LYS A 188 -3.16 12.85 4.39
N LEU A 189 -2.37 12.38 3.43
CA LEU A 189 -2.86 12.02 2.09
C LEU A 189 -3.85 10.86 2.13
N LEU A 190 -3.55 9.82 2.92
CA LEU A 190 -4.43 8.65 3.07
C LEU A 190 -5.72 8.99 3.82
N ARG A 191 -5.66 9.94 4.77
CA ARG A 191 -6.86 10.47 5.45
C ARG A 191 -7.72 11.28 4.48
N SER A 192 -7.10 12.18 3.71
CA SER A 192 -7.77 12.93 2.65
C SER A 192 -8.51 12.02 1.66
N ASN A 193 -7.89 10.89 1.31
CA ASN A 193 -8.48 9.89 0.42
C ASN A 193 -9.81 9.35 0.96
N VAL A 194 -9.89 9.07 2.27
CA VAL A 194 -11.12 8.61 2.89
C VAL A 194 -12.13 9.75 3.01
N VAL A 195 -11.74 10.89 3.54
CA VAL A 195 -12.67 12.03 3.75
C VAL A 195 -13.27 12.55 2.44
N ASN A 196 -12.42 12.79 1.46
CA ASN A 196 -12.82 13.48 0.23
C ASN A 196 -13.40 12.53 -0.84
N TYR A 197 -12.93 11.26 -0.86
CA TYR A 197 -13.30 10.36 -1.94
C TYR A 197 -14.17 9.18 -1.47
N TYR A 198 -13.71 8.38 -0.50
CA TYR A 198 -14.48 7.21 -0.02
C TYR A 198 -15.63 7.58 0.90
N LYS A 199 -15.56 8.72 1.59
CA LYS A 199 -16.42 9.26 2.64
C LYS A 199 -16.25 8.55 3.98
N ASP A 200 -16.24 9.32 5.06
CA ASP A 200 -16.16 8.79 6.43
C ASP A 200 -17.35 7.90 6.80
N SER A 201 -18.50 8.12 6.15
CA SER A 201 -19.67 7.25 6.32
C SER A 201 -19.45 5.80 5.87
N THR A 202 -18.42 5.53 5.05
CA THR A 202 -18.01 4.17 4.68
C THR A 202 -17.35 3.43 5.85
N PHE A 203 -16.70 4.18 6.74
CA PHE A 203 -15.95 3.66 7.90
C PHE A 203 -16.34 4.42 9.17
N PRO A 204 -17.60 4.34 9.62
CA PRO A 204 -18.13 5.21 10.65
C PRO A 204 -17.36 5.06 11.98
N GLY A 205 -16.92 6.19 12.55
CA GLY A 205 -16.23 6.25 13.85
C GLY A 205 -14.80 5.76 13.87
N LEU A 206 -14.24 5.32 12.75
CA LEU A 206 -12.90 4.70 12.69
C LEU A 206 -11.78 5.67 12.32
N GLU A 207 -12.10 6.88 11.86
CA GLU A 207 -11.10 7.84 11.36
C GLU A 207 -10.07 7.19 10.40
N MET A 208 -10.56 6.38 9.46
CA MET A 208 -9.70 5.59 8.58
C MET A 208 -8.85 6.46 7.67
N CYS A 209 -7.60 6.05 7.53
CA CYS A 209 -6.69 6.40 6.46
C CYS A 209 -6.59 5.18 5.53
N GLY A 210 -6.68 5.35 4.20
CA GLY A 210 -6.67 4.15 3.36
C GLY A 210 -6.57 4.39 1.87
N LYS A 211 -6.28 3.29 1.16
CA LYS A 211 -6.19 3.23 -0.30
C LYS A 211 -6.83 1.95 -0.82
N THR A 212 -7.71 2.08 -1.81
CA THR A 212 -8.25 0.95 -2.57
C THR A 212 -7.31 0.56 -3.71
N GLY A 213 -7.38 -0.69 -4.12
CA GLY A 213 -6.78 -1.21 -5.34
C GLY A 213 -7.77 -2.05 -6.12
N THR A 214 -7.64 -1.99 -7.43
CA THR A 214 -8.28 -2.89 -8.39
C THR A 214 -7.13 -3.41 -9.24
N ALA A 215 -6.75 -4.65 -9.02
CA ALA A 215 -5.60 -5.27 -9.68
C ALA A 215 -6.09 -6.12 -10.85
N GLN A 216 -5.75 -5.69 -12.07
CA GLN A 216 -6.04 -6.44 -13.29
C GLN A 216 -5.27 -7.76 -13.27
N ILE A 217 -5.92 -8.82 -13.72
CA ILE A 217 -5.34 -10.16 -13.91
C ILE A 217 -5.68 -10.63 -15.32
N ASP A 218 -4.92 -11.59 -15.82
CA ASP A 218 -5.08 -12.08 -17.21
C ASP A 218 -6.41 -12.79 -17.43
N ASP A 219 -6.86 -13.58 -16.43
CA ASP A 219 -8.10 -14.33 -16.49
C ASP A 219 -8.99 -14.07 -15.28
N GLY A 220 -10.20 -13.51 -15.51
CA GLY A 220 -11.24 -13.31 -14.51
C GLY A 220 -11.44 -11.84 -14.11
N GLU A 221 -12.25 -11.65 -13.07
CA GLU A 221 -12.50 -10.33 -12.49
C GLU A 221 -11.26 -9.86 -11.72
N PRO A 222 -10.98 -8.54 -11.69
CA PRO A 222 -9.84 -8.00 -10.96
C PRO A 222 -9.86 -8.38 -9.48
N HIS A 223 -8.68 -8.48 -8.87
CA HIS A 223 -8.59 -8.57 -7.41
C HIS A 223 -8.93 -7.23 -6.77
N SER A 224 -9.82 -7.27 -5.79
CA SER A 224 -10.20 -6.10 -4.99
C SER A 224 -9.27 -5.96 -3.80
N TRP A 225 -8.68 -4.76 -3.61
CA TRP A 225 -7.80 -4.46 -2.48
C TRP A 225 -8.31 -3.27 -1.66
N PHE A 226 -8.10 -3.35 -0.37
CA PHE A 226 -8.12 -2.21 0.55
C PHE A 226 -6.96 -2.33 1.53
N VAL A 227 -6.20 -1.26 1.71
CA VAL A 227 -5.15 -1.15 2.71
C VAL A 227 -5.34 0.14 3.49
N GLY A 228 -5.16 0.09 4.82
CA GLY A 228 -5.42 1.26 5.64
C GLY A 228 -5.12 1.05 7.12
N PHE A 229 -5.41 2.07 7.89
CA PHE A 229 -5.29 2.07 9.35
C PHE A 229 -6.26 3.10 9.96
N SER A 230 -6.64 2.89 11.21
CA SER A 230 -7.28 3.92 12.03
C SER A 230 -6.21 4.89 12.57
N GLN A 231 -6.45 6.19 12.46
CA GLN A 231 -5.60 7.17 13.12
C GLN A 231 -6.06 7.50 14.55
N ASN A 232 -7.17 6.93 15.00
CA ASN A 232 -7.65 7.08 16.37
C ASN A 232 -6.71 6.33 17.31
N GLU A 233 -6.09 7.05 18.26
CA GLU A 233 -5.12 6.48 19.20
C GLU A 233 -5.72 5.40 20.11
N SER A 234 -7.02 5.42 20.33
CA SER A 234 -7.72 4.38 21.13
C SER A 234 -7.91 3.07 20.34
N THR A 235 -7.76 3.11 19.02
CA THR A 235 -7.97 1.95 18.13
C THR A 235 -6.88 1.88 17.03
N PRO A 236 -5.59 1.72 17.42
CA PRO A 236 -4.45 1.86 16.53
C PRO A 236 -4.22 0.59 15.68
N TYR A 237 -5.18 0.22 14.85
CA TYR A 237 -5.10 -0.97 14.01
C TYR A 237 -4.82 -0.63 12.55
N ALA A 238 -3.92 -1.40 11.93
CA ALA A 238 -3.73 -1.44 10.49
C ALA A 238 -4.42 -2.67 9.87
N VAL A 239 -4.87 -2.53 8.63
CA VAL A 239 -5.59 -3.59 7.91
C VAL A 239 -5.16 -3.66 6.46
N ALA A 240 -5.02 -4.86 5.93
CA ALA A 240 -4.94 -5.14 4.50
C ALA A 240 -5.92 -6.25 4.14
N VAL A 241 -6.71 -6.02 3.12
CA VAL A 241 -7.71 -6.96 2.61
C VAL A 241 -7.49 -7.14 1.11
N VAL A 242 -7.44 -8.39 0.68
CA VAL A 242 -7.58 -8.77 -0.73
C VAL A 242 -8.78 -9.72 -0.88
N VAL A 243 -9.60 -9.46 -1.88
CA VAL A 243 -10.68 -10.35 -2.30
C VAL A 243 -10.36 -10.78 -3.73
N GLU A 244 -9.98 -12.05 -3.86
CA GLU A 244 -9.67 -12.64 -5.17
C GLU A 244 -10.92 -12.56 -6.06
N ASN A 245 -10.75 -12.06 -7.29
CA ASN A 245 -11.84 -11.87 -8.26
C ASN A 245 -13.01 -11.02 -7.71
N GLY A 246 -12.72 -10.10 -6.79
CA GLY A 246 -13.70 -9.31 -6.07
C GLY A 246 -14.15 -8.03 -6.81
N GLY A 247 -13.62 -7.76 -7.99
CA GLY A 247 -13.95 -6.56 -8.77
C GLY A 247 -13.34 -5.29 -8.17
N THR A 248 -14.16 -4.28 -7.88
CA THR A 248 -13.67 -2.96 -7.45
C THR A 248 -13.29 -2.91 -5.98
N GLY A 249 -12.21 -2.15 -5.65
CA GLY A 249 -11.61 -2.10 -4.34
C GLY A 249 -12.56 -1.75 -3.20
N LEU A 250 -13.38 -0.70 -3.35
CA LEU A 250 -14.26 -0.25 -2.26
C LEU A 250 -15.45 -1.18 -2.07
N ALA A 251 -16.00 -1.71 -3.16
CA ALA A 251 -17.24 -2.50 -3.12
C ALA A 251 -17.06 -3.90 -2.49
N ALA A 252 -15.88 -4.49 -2.57
CA ALA A 252 -15.59 -5.78 -1.96
C ALA A 252 -14.60 -5.64 -0.78
N ALA A 253 -13.31 -5.36 -1.05
CA ALA A 253 -12.30 -5.29 0.01
C ALA A 253 -12.57 -4.17 1.04
N GLY A 254 -13.10 -3.02 0.62
CA GLY A 254 -13.47 -1.94 1.52
C GLY A 254 -14.58 -2.32 2.49
N VAL A 255 -15.59 -3.06 2.02
CA VAL A 255 -16.69 -3.57 2.87
C VAL A 255 -16.15 -4.55 3.92
N VAL A 256 -15.28 -5.47 3.51
CA VAL A 256 -14.64 -6.43 4.45
C VAL A 256 -13.78 -5.67 5.45
N ALA A 257 -12.94 -4.73 5.00
CA ALA A 257 -12.09 -3.92 5.87
C ALA A 257 -12.92 -3.17 6.93
N ASN A 258 -14.03 -2.54 6.52
CA ASN A 258 -14.92 -1.86 7.47
C ASN A 258 -15.47 -2.83 8.53
N LYS A 259 -15.98 -3.99 8.12
CA LYS A 259 -16.52 -4.99 9.07
C LYS A 259 -15.47 -5.49 10.05
N VAL A 260 -14.26 -5.78 9.57
CA VAL A 260 -13.14 -6.21 10.43
C VAL A 260 -12.78 -5.10 11.43
N MET A 261 -12.55 -3.87 10.94
CA MET A 261 -12.19 -2.75 11.79
C MET A 261 -13.28 -2.41 12.81
N GLN A 262 -14.57 -2.46 12.44
CA GLN A 262 -15.67 -2.29 13.37
C GLN A 262 -15.71 -3.38 14.45
N ALA A 263 -15.24 -4.58 14.17
CA ALA A 263 -15.21 -5.68 15.14
C ALA A 263 -14.04 -5.57 16.14
N VAL A 264 -12.88 -5.09 15.69
CA VAL A 264 -11.66 -5.00 16.54
C VAL A 264 -11.54 -3.66 17.28
N CYS A 265 -12.22 -2.61 16.81
CA CYS A 265 -12.22 -1.27 17.42
C CYS A 265 -13.39 -1.03 18.40
N LYS A 266 -14.03 -2.06 18.89
CA LYS A 266 -15.13 -1.99 19.85
C LYS A 266 -14.66 -1.84 21.29
#